data_1d97fb76711028a7e606c7994fcb0d03
#
_entry.id   1d97fb76711028a7e606c7994fcb0d03
#
_cell.length_a   1.000
_cell.length_b   1.000
_cell.length_c   1.000
_cell.angle_alpha   90.00
_cell.angle_beta   90.00
_cell.angle_gamma   90.00
#
_symmetry.space_group_name_H-M   'P 1'
#
loop_
_entity.id
_entity.type
_entity.pdbx_description
1 polymer ?
#
loop_
_entity_poly.entity_id
_entity_poly.type
_entity_poly.pdbx_seq_one_letter_code
_entity_poly.pdbx_strand_id
1 'polypeptide(L)'
;MTRIIKSPIWFILSILLVTVIIVGFTIFNLRLTDEVSKQNFKTNHLSSNDTLILSESTVAKYLPQDKDNKIYFKSSKIIIHNKSKFLNQDVHVSFITTPEVYMDGILKLKIDDVIIGKLPFGKQKLLAIVSEFGNLPDGVSLNKKEAAFYYDLGVIEYGKTNLLLKEINPSKKWVFDIKIKE
;
A
#
# COMPACT_ATOMS: atom_id res chain seq x y z
N MET A 1 -57.32 19.61 14.73
CA MET A 1 -55.87 19.92 14.72
C MET A 1 -55.22 19.32 15.97
N THR A 2 -54.68 18.12 15.87
CA THR A 2 -54.00 17.41 16.95
C THR A 2 -52.55 17.88 17.05
N ARG A 3 -52.23 18.65 18.07
CA ARG A 3 -50.85 19.00 18.41
C ARG A 3 -50.14 17.73 18.88
N ILE A 4 -49.27 17.20 18.03
CA ILE A 4 -48.33 16.13 18.43
C ILE A 4 -47.32 16.81 19.37
N ILE A 5 -47.52 16.62 20.69
CA ILE A 5 -46.55 16.98 21.71
C ILE A 5 -45.38 15.99 21.49
N LYS A 6 -44.36 16.41 20.76
CA LYS A 6 -43.10 15.68 20.67
C LYS A 6 -42.54 15.60 22.08
N SER A 7 -42.59 14.42 22.71
CA SER A 7 -42.10 14.23 24.06
C SER A 7 -40.62 14.65 24.12
N PRO A 8 -40.19 15.36 25.18
CA PRO A 8 -38.80 15.78 25.36
C PRO A 8 -37.81 14.60 25.26
N ILE A 9 -38.28 13.39 25.51
CA ILE A 9 -37.51 12.13 25.37
C ILE A 9 -37.00 11.92 23.96
N TRP A 10 -37.81 12.19 22.94
CA TRP A 10 -37.38 12.06 21.53
C TRP A 10 -36.29 13.07 21.15
N PHE A 11 -36.35 14.27 21.71
CA PHE A 11 -35.35 15.28 21.50
C PHE A 11 -34.02 14.94 22.17
N ILE A 12 -34.06 14.42 23.41
CA ILE A 12 -32.90 13.94 24.16
C ILE A 12 -32.27 12.74 23.43
N LEU A 13 -33.07 11.79 22.95
CA LEU A 13 -32.60 10.61 22.22
C LEU A 13 -31.91 10.98 20.89
N SER A 14 -32.46 11.99 20.19
CA SER A 14 -31.87 12.53 18.97
C SER A 14 -30.51 13.21 19.21
N ILE A 15 -30.38 14.00 20.29
CA ILE A 15 -29.11 14.62 20.67
C ILE A 15 -28.08 13.56 21.05
N LEU A 16 -28.48 12.55 21.82
CA LEU A 16 -27.59 11.46 22.23
C LEU A 16 -27.10 10.67 21.01
N LEU A 17 -27.96 10.37 20.05
CA LEU A 17 -27.59 9.68 18.81
C LEU A 17 -26.58 10.52 17.99
N VAL A 18 -26.83 11.81 17.82
CA VAL A 18 -25.91 12.72 17.11
C VAL A 18 -24.57 12.81 17.81
N THR A 19 -24.56 12.87 19.16
CA THR A 19 -23.32 12.90 19.93
C THR A 19 -22.52 11.60 19.75
N VAL A 20 -23.17 10.44 19.79
CA VAL A 20 -22.53 9.13 19.57
C VAL A 20 -21.93 9.07 18.16
N ILE A 21 -22.64 9.57 17.14
CA ILE A 21 -22.15 9.62 15.75
C ILE A 21 -20.92 10.54 15.66
N ILE A 22 -20.97 11.73 16.27
CA ILE A 22 -19.85 12.68 16.26
C ILE A 22 -18.63 12.10 16.99
N VAL A 23 -18.82 11.54 18.19
CA VAL A 23 -17.75 10.91 18.97
C VAL A 23 -17.18 9.71 18.23
N GLY A 24 -18.03 8.85 17.68
CA GLY A 24 -17.60 7.70 16.86
C GLY A 24 -16.79 8.14 15.64
N PHE A 25 -17.26 9.18 14.95
CA PHE A 25 -16.57 9.76 13.80
C PHE A 25 -15.24 10.42 14.19
N THR A 26 -15.18 11.08 15.35
CA THR A 26 -13.95 11.70 15.87
C THR A 26 -12.94 10.64 16.28
N ILE A 27 -13.35 9.61 17.01
CA ILE A 27 -12.49 8.47 17.38
C ILE A 27 -11.99 7.74 16.14
N PHE A 28 -12.88 7.51 15.16
CA PHE A 28 -12.51 6.91 13.88
C PHE A 28 -11.45 7.75 13.16
N ASN A 29 -11.64 9.08 13.06
CA ASN A 29 -10.65 9.96 12.45
C ASN A 29 -9.33 10.03 13.24
N LEU A 30 -9.35 10.00 14.57
CA LEU A 30 -8.14 9.98 15.40
C LEU A 30 -7.36 8.67 15.22
N ARG A 31 -8.02 7.52 15.22
CA ARG A 31 -7.36 6.23 14.94
C ARG A 31 -6.75 6.16 13.53
N LEU A 32 -7.33 6.84 12.57
CA LEU A 32 -6.80 6.91 11.20
C LEU A 32 -5.52 7.76 11.09
N THR A 33 -5.19 8.57 12.13
CA THR A 33 -4.05 9.49 12.08
C THR A 33 -2.82 8.99 12.85
N ASP A 34 -2.93 8.02 13.77
CA ASP A 34 -1.95 7.86 14.86
C ASP A 34 -1.04 6.63 14.83
N GLU A 35 -0.95 5.84 13.77
CA GLU A 35 0.10 4.81 13.72
C GLU A 35 1.15 5.08 12.65
N VAL A 36 2.21 5.77 13.06
CA VAL A 36 3.50 5.70 12.37
C VAL A 36 4.12 4.35 12.73
N SER A 37 3.87 3.33 11.94
CA SER A 37 4.64 2.10 11.98
C SER A 37 6.11 2.46 11.70
N LYS A 38 6.92 2.49 12.76
CA LYS A 38 8.38 2.53 12.63
C LYS A 38 8.82 1.17 12.12
N GLN A 39 8.98 1.05 10.81
CA GLN A 39 9.54 -0.15 10.23
C GLN A 39 11.06 -0.14 10.40
N ASN A 40 11.54 -1.10 11.18
CA ASN A 40 12.96 -1.39 11.27
C ASN A 40 13.32 -2.39 10.16
N PHE A 41 13.68 -1.86 8.98
CA PHE A 41 14.26 -2.69 7.92
C PHE A 41 15.68 -3.09 8.29
N LYS A 42 16.01 -4.36 8.06
CA LYS A 42 17.39 -4.82 8.17
C LYS A 42 18.15 -4.38 6.91
N THR A 43 19.34 -3.85 7.11
CA THR A 43 20.24 -3.56 5.98
C THR A 43 20.70 -4.88 5.38
N ASN A 44 20.41 -5.10 4.12
CA ASN A 44 20.87 -6.27 3.37
C ASN A 44 22.20 -5.90 2.70
N HIS A 45 23.17 -6.81 2.78
CA HIS A 45 24.46 -6.66 2.11
C HIS A 45 24.75 -7.88 1.26
N LEU A 46 25.12 -7.65 0.01
CA LEU A 46 25.64 -8.66 -0.88
C LEU A 46 27.04 -8.22 -1.32
N SER A 47 28.09 -8.94 -0.86
CA SER A 47 29.44 -8.70 -1.35
C SER A 47 29.52 -9.24 -2.79
N SER A 48 29.48 -8.34 -3.75
CA SER A 48 29.50 -8.65 -5.18
C SER A 48 30.28 -7.59 -5.95
N ASN A 49 30.94 -8.02 -7.01
CA ASN A 49 31.60 -7.12 -7.98
C ASN A 49 30.84 -7.03 -9.30
N ASP A 50 29.79 -7.82 -9.46
CA ASP A 50 29.02 -7.92 -10.69
C ASP A 50 27.66 -7.20 -10.56
N THR A 51 27.20 -6.64 -11.66
CA THR A 51 25.96 -5.88 -11.72
C THR A 51 25.07 -6.39 -12.84
N LEU A 52 23.78 -6.61 -12.53
CA LEU A 52 22.74 -6.94 -13.50
C LEU A 52 21.82 -5.74 -13.69
N ILE A 53 21.66 -5.30 -14.94
CA ILE A 53 20.79 -4.19 -15.30
C ILE A 53 19.60 -4.71 -16.10
N LEU A 54 18.39 -4.55 -15.59
CA LEU A 54 17.15 -4.99 -16.22
C LEU A 54 16.29 -3.80 -16.64
N SER A 55 15.63 -3.94 -17.80
CA SER A 55 14.59 -2.98 -18.22
C SER A 55 13.28 -3.22 -17.47
N GLU A 56 12.41 -2.20 -17.37
CA GLU A 56 11.07 -2.33 -16.83
C GLU A 56 10.28 -3.46 -17.50
N SER A 57 10.42 -3.61 -18.82
CA SER A 57 9.74 -4.67 -19.59
C SER A 57 10.24 -6.08 -19.21
N THR A 58 11.49 -6.20 -18.78
CA THR A 58 12.04 -7.46 -18.28
C THR A 58 11.51 -7.73 -16.88
N VAL A 59 11.59 -6.75 -15.98
CA VAL A 59 11.06 -6.87 -14.62
C VAL A 59 9.56 -7.19 -14.62
N ALA A 60 8.80 -6.57 -15.52
CA ALA A 60 7.36 -6.81 -15.65
C ALA A 60 6.98 -8.28 -15.88
N LYS A 61 7.87 -9.08 -16.52
CA LYS A 61 7.63 -10.51 -16.76
C LYS A 61 7.69 -11.36 -15.49
N TYR A 62 8.34 -10.84 -14.45
CA TYR A 62 8.50 -11.52 -13.16
C TYR A 62 7.56 -11.00 -12.08
N LEU A 63 6.74 -9.97 -12.40
CA LEU A 63 5.74 -9.50 -11.45
C LEU A 63 4.63 -10.55 -11.30
N PRO A 64 4.18 -10.80 -10.06
CA PRO A 64 3.11 -11.75 -9.81
C PRO A 64 1.83 -11.28 -10.49
N GLN A 65 1.20 -12.18 -11.23
CA GLN A 65 -0.10 -11.98 -11.86
C GLN A 65 -0.97 -13.19 -11.57
N ASP A 66 -2.08 -12.96 -10.92
CA ASP A 66 -3.10 -13.96 -10.73
C ASP A 66 -4.47 -13.44 -11.17
N LYS A 67 -5.51 -14.20 -10.90
CA LYS A 67 -6.88 -13.89 -11.31
C LYS A 67 -7.42 -12.62 -10.63
N ASP A 68 -7.02 -12.39 -9.38
CA ASP A 68 -7.53 -11.32 -8.51
C ASP A 68 -6.53 -10.16 -8.33
N ASN A 69 -5.25 -10.40 -8.65
CA ASN A 69 -4.18 -9.43 -8.54
C ASN A 69 -3.47 -9.23 -9.89
N LYS A 70 -3.42 -7.99 -10.34
CA LYS A 70 -2.71 -7.61 -11.56
C LYS A 70 -1.73 -6.49 -11.25
N ILE A 71 -0.45 -6.74 -11.52
CA ILE A 71 0.62 -5.76 -11.34
C ILE A 71 1.28 -5.55 -12.70
N TYR A 72 1.33 -4.31 -13.17
CA TYR A 72 1.95 -3.99 -14.46
C TYR A 72 2.56 -2.59 -14.48
N PHE A 73 3.50 -2.36 -15.40
CA PHE A 73 4.06 -1.05 -15.66
C PHE A 73 3.24 -0.27 -16.68
N LYS A 74 3.03 1.01 -16.40
CA LYS A 74 2.47 1.98 -17.32
C LYS A 74 3.13 3.34 -17.11
N SER A 75 3.83 3.86 -18.12
CA SER A 75 4.52 5.16 -18.06
C SER A 75 5.46 5.26 -16.84
N SER A 76 6.29 4.23 -16.64
CA SER A 76 7.25 4.10 -15.51
C SER A 76 6.62 4.12 -14.11
N LYS A 77 5.33 3.88 -14.04
CA LYS A 77 4.59 3.66 -12.78
C LYS A 77 4.22 2.19 -12.67
N ILE A 78 4.18 1.69 -11.44
CA ILE A 78 3.63 0.37 -11.16
C ILE A 78 2.16 0.56 -10.77
N ILE A 79 1.29 -0.10 -11.52
CA ILE A 79 -0.15 -0.11 -11.26
C ILE A 79 -0.47 -1.47 -10.64
N ILE A 80 -1.08 -1.43 -9.46
CA ILE A 80 -1.49 -2.60 -8.70
C ILE A 80 -3.01 -2.61 -8.67
N HIS A 81 -3.62 -3.64 -9.27
CA HIS A 81 -5.04 -3.90 -9.13
C HIS A 81 -5.24 -5.12 -8.25
N ASN A 82 -6.09 -4.99 -7.26
CA ASN A 82 -6.45 -6.08 -6.36
C ASN A 82 -7.97 -6.13 -6.21
N LYS A 83 -8.52 -7.35 -6.21
CA LYS A 83 -9.89 -7.61 -5.79
C LYS A 83 -9.88 -7.96 -4.31
N SER A 84 -10.50 -7.13 -3.50
CA SER A 84 -10.54 -7.28 -2.04
C SER A 84 -11.98 -7.29 -1.54
N LYS A 85 -12.17 -7.66 -0.28
CA LYS A 85 -13.47 -7.57 0.39
C LYS A 85 -13.49 -6.38 1.34
N PHE A 86 -14.50 -5.53 1.20
CA PHE A 86 -14.77 -4.43 2.13
C PHE A 86 -16.23 -4.52 2.58
N LEU A 87 -16.45 -4.63 3.90
CA LEU A 87 -17.79 -4.85 4.49
C LEU A 87 -18.57 -6.00 3.83
N ASN A 88 -17.91 -7.14 3.62
CA ASN A 88 -18.43 -8.33 2.93
C ASN A 88 -18.83 -8.15 1.45
N GLN A 89 -18.47 -7.02 0.83
CA GLN A 89 -18.66 -6.79 -0.59
C GLN A 89 -17.33 -6.85 -1.34
N ASP A 90 -17.33 -7.45 -2.52
CA ASP A 90 -16.17 -7.44 -3.41
C ASP A 90 -15.95 -6.02 -3.93
N VAL A 91 -14.76 -5.49 -3.71
CA VAL A 91 -14.34 -4.18 -4.19
C VAL A 91 -13.04 -4.29 -4.98
N HIS A 92 -12.93 -3.48 -6.03
CA HIS A 92 -11.68 -3.34 -6.76
C HIS A 92 -10.88 -2.20 -6.14
N VAL A 93 -9.64 -2.51 -5.75
CA VAL A 93 -8.67 -1.55 -5.24
C VAL A 93 -7.59 -1.37 -6.28
N SER A 94 -7.26 -0.14 -6.60
CA SER A 94 -6.19 0.18 -7.55
C SER A 94 -5.24 1.19 -6.93
N PHE A 95 -3.95 0.89 -7.01
CA PHE A 95 -2.89 1.82 -6.62
C PHE A 95 -2.08 2.21 -7.85
N ILE A 96 -1.82 3.49 -8.01
CA ILE A 96 -0.87 4.02 -8.98
C ILE A 96 0.35 4.45 -8.18
N THR A 97 1.50 3.82 -8.44
CA THR A 97 2.69 4.02 -7.62
C THR A 97 3.91 4.36 -8.48
N THR A 98 4.82 5.16 -7.90
CA THR A 98 6.14 5.41 -8.46
C THR A 98 7.16 4.56 -7.69
N PRO A 99 7.89 3.63 -8.36
CA PRO A 99 8.89 2.80 -7.70
C PRO A 99 10.18 3.58 -7.45
N GLU A 100 10.72 3.41 -6.25
CA GLU A 100 12.00 3.96 -5.79
C GLU A 100 12.71 2.90 -4.94
N VAL A 101 14.03 2.90 -4.89
CA VAL A 101 14.76 2.10 -3.92
C VAL A 101 14.97 2.93 -2.66
N TYR A 102 14.51 2.42 -1.52
CA TYR A 102 14.68 3.08 -0.22
C TYR A 102 16.04 2.80 0.40
N MET A 103 16.44 1.55 0.37
CA MET A 103 17.77 1.02 0.72
C MET A 103 17.97 -0.31 0.02
N ASP A 104 19.17 -0.86 0.08
CA ASP A 104 19.51 -2.13 -0.55
C ASP A 104 18.51 -3.25 -0.23
N GLY A 105 17.88 -3.78 -1.26
CA GLY A 105 16.86 -4.81 -1.15
C GLY A 105 15.48 -4.33 -0.70
N ILE A 106 15.27 -3.04 -0.44
CA ILE A 106 13.96 -2.49 -0.04
C ILE A 106 13.41 -1.61 -1.15
N LEU A 107 12.33 -2.07 -1.77
CA LEU A 107 11.57 -1.33 -2.78
C LEU A 107 10.53 -0.45 -2.09
N LYS A 108 10.56 0.84 -2.36
CA LYS A 108 9.53 1.80 -1.96
C LYS A 108 8.63 2.08 -3.16
N LEU A 109 7.33 1.89 -2.99
CA LEU A 109 6.30 2.24 -3.95
C LEU A 109 5.55 3.46 -3.43
N LYS A 110 5.97 4.65 -3.84
CA LYS A 110 5.30 5.90 -3.49
C LYS A 110 3.93 5.92 -4.15
N ILE A 111 2.87 6.04 -3.35
CA ILE A 111 1.50 6.02 -3.82
C ILE A 111 1.14 7.41 -4.36
N ASP A 112 0.98 7.51 -5.66
CA ASP A 112 0.53 8.72 -6.34
C ASP A 112 -0.99 8.85 -6.21
N ASP A 113 -1.71 7.73 -6.42
CA ASP A 113 -3.16 7.69 -6.33
C ASP A 113 -3.66 6.33 -5.83
N VAL A 114 -4.86 6.32 -5.24
CA VAL A 114 -5.56 5.12 -4.79
C VAL A 114 -7.05 5.23 -5.09
N ILE A 115 -7.63 4.16 -5.62
CA ILE A 115 -9.03 4.06 -5.98
C ILE A 115 -9.61 2.80 -5.35
N ILE A 116 -10.70 2.94 -4.59
CA ILE A 116 -11.39 1.80 -3.97
C ILE A 116 -12.85 1.83 -4.45
N GLY A 117 -13.17 0.97 -5.41
CA GLY A 117 -14.50 0.90 -6.00
C GLY A 117 -15.00 2.27 -6.46
N LYS A 118 -16.15 2.72 -5.94
CA LYS A 118 -16.75 4.04 -6.21
C LYS A 118 -16.70 4.97 -4.99
N LEU A 119 -15.83 4.70 -4.00
CA LEU A 119 -15.77 5.50 -2.78
C LEU A 119 -15.27 6.92 -3.08
N PRO A 120 -16.04 7.98 -2.74
CA PRO A 120 -15.70 9.36 -3.06
C PRO A 120 -14.78 9.99 -2.01
N PHE A 121 -13.79 9.24 -1.54
CA PHE A 121 -12.87 9.71 -0.52
C PHE A 121 -11.53 10.12 -1.11
N GLY A 122 -10.90 11.13 -0.53
CA GLY A 122 -9.55 11.53 -0.90
C GLY A 122 -8.51 10.47 -0.48
N LYS A 123 -7.34 10.52 -1.14
CA LYS A 123 -6.23 9.54 -0.99
C LYS A 123 -5.94 9.15 0.47
N GLN A 124 -5.80 10.13 1.36
CA GLN A 124 -5.46 9.86 2.77
C GLN A 124 -6.51 9.00 3.49
N LYS A 125 -7.79 9.27 3.26
CA LYS A 125 -8.87 8.45 3.84
C LYS A 125 -8.90 7.04 3.24
N LEU A 126 -8.65 6.92 1.94
CA LEU A 126 -8.58 5.61 1.28
C LEU A 126 -7.39 4.78 1.79
N LEU A 127 -6.23 5.41 2.00
CA LEU A 127 -5.06 4.74 2.60
C LEU A 127 -5.32 4.30 4.03
N ALA A 128 -6.06 5.09 4.80
CA ALA A 128 -6.47 4.71 6.14
C ALA A 128 -7.38 3.48 6.12
N ILE A 129 -8.35 3.41 5.19
CA ILE A 129 -9.20 2.23 5.00
C ILE A 129 -8.35 1.01 4.64
N VAL A 130 -7.39 1.15 3.72
CA VAL A 130 -6.49 0.05 3.35
C VAL A 130 -5.65 -0.42 4.54
N SER A 131 -5.16 0.50 5.36
CA SER A 131 -4.38 0.15 6.55
C SER A 131 -5.18 -0.60 7.61
N GLU A 132 -6.45 -0.26 7.79
CA GLU A 132 -7.32 -0.83 8.82
C GLU A 132 -7.95 -2.16 8.37
N PHE A 133 -8.38 -2.23 7.12
CA PHE A 133 -9.18 -3.36 6.60
C PHE A 133 -8.47 -4.14 5.49
N GLY A 134 -7.34 -3.64 5.00
CA GLY A 134 -6.55 -4.30 3.97
C GLY A 134 -5.70 -5.43 4.55
N ASN A 135 -5.61 -6.53 3.81
CA ASN A 135 -4.67 -7.60 4.12
C ASN A 135 -3.45 -7.43 3.22
N LEU A 136 -2.35 -6.94 3.78
CA LEU A 136 -1.10 -6.77 3.04
C LEU A 136 -0.35 -8.11 3.00
N PRO A 137 0.30 -8.45 1.88
CA PRO A 137 1.18 -9.62 1.80
C PRO A 137 2.34 -9.53 2.78
N ASP A 138 2.92 -10.69 3.12
CA ASP A 138 4.14 -10.75 3.93
C ASP A 138 5.28 -9.95 3.29
N GLY A 139 6.05 -9.25 4.10
CA GLY A 139 7.14 -8.38 3.64
C GLY A 139 6.69 -7.04 3.05
N VAL A 140 5.38 -6.79 2.95
CA VAL A 140 4.83 -5.50 2.50
C VAL A 140 4.26 -4.72 3.68
N SER A 141 4.57 -3.45 3.72
CA SER A 141 4.04 -2.56 4.75
C SER A 141 3.62 -1.22 4.16
N LEU A 142 2.64 -0.59 4.77
CA LEU A 142 2.10 0.69 4.36
C LEU A 142 2.47 1.78 5.36
N ASN A 143 3.21 2.78 4.90
CA ASN A 143 3.41 4.03 5.64
C ASN A 143 2.37 5.06 5.17
N LYS A 144 1.35 5.31 6.00
CA LYS A 144 0.27 6.26 5.69
C LYS A 144 0.77 7.69 5.57
N LYS A 145 1.73 8.09 6.41
CA LYS A 145 2.26 9.45 6.45
C LYS A 145 3.02 9.80 5.16
N GLU A 146 3.82 8.86 4.68
CA GLU A 146 4.57 9.02 3.43
C GLU A 146 3.74 8.64 2.19
N ALA A 147 2.57 8.05 2.39
CA ALA A 147 1.76 7.47 1.34
C ALA A 147 2.59 6.52 0.46
N ALA A 148 3.22 5.52 1.07
CA ALA A 148 4.10 4.59 0.38
C ALA A 148 3.98 3.17 0.93
N PHE A 149 4.07 2.19 0.03
CA PHE A 149 4.35 0.82 0.42
C PHE A 149 5.86 0.61 0.45
N TYR A 150 6.31 -0.20 1.40
CA TYR A 150 7.66 -0.71 1.47
C TYR A 150 7.61 -2.21 1.32
N TYR A 151 8.40 -2.72 0.39
CA TYR A 151 8.50 -4.14 0.11
C TYR A 151 9.92 -4.59 0.37
N ASP A 152 10.10 -5.42 1.41
CA ASP A 152 11.39 -6.06 1.73
C ASP A 152 11.60 -7.22 0.77
N LEU A 153 12.38 -6.98 -0.27
CA LEU A 153 12.79 -8.01 -1.23
C LEU A 153 13.96 -8.85 -0.68
N GLY A 154 14.71 -8.29 0.29
CA GLY A 154 15.92 -8.91 0.80
C GLY A 154 16.91 -9.26 -0.29
N VAL A 155 17.61 -10.37 -0.10
CA VAL A 155 18.43 -11.01 -1.13
C VAL A 155 17.55 -12.01 -1.88
N ILE A 156 17.32 -11.77 -3.15
CA ILE A 156 16.53 -12.64 -4.01
C ILE A 156 17.40 -13.82 -4.46
N GLU A 157 17.01 -15.03 -4.11
CA GLU A 157 17.71 -16.25 -4.49
C GLU A 157 17.09 -16.86 -5.74
N TYR A 158 17.87 -17.01 -6.80
CA TYR A 158 17.46 -17.67 -8.03
C TYR A 158 18.48 -18.72 -8.47
N GLY A 159 18.21 -19.97 -8.18
CA GLY A 159 19.13 -21.07 -8.42
C GLY A 159 20.46 -20.87 -7.68
N LYS A 160 21.57 -20.80 -8.42
CA LYS A 160 22.89 -20.49 -7.88
C LYS A 160 23.18 -18.98 -7.79
N THR A 161 22.23 -18.13 -8.06
CA THR A 161 22.42 -16.67 -8.15
C THR A 161 21.68 -15.97 -7.04
N ASN A 162 22.38 -15.06 -6.35
CA ASN A 162 21.79 -14.12 -5.41
C ASN A 162 21.75 -12.74 -6.05
N LEU A 163 20.62 -12.06 -5.93
CA LEU A 163 20.38 -10.72 -6.46
C LEU A 163 19.98 -9.78 -5.31
N LEU A 164 20.52 -8.58 -5.30
CA LEU A 164 20.14 -7.52 -4.34
C LEU A 164 19.83 -6.26 -5.10
N LEU A 165 18.60 -5.76 -4.99
CA LEU A 165 18.18 -4.51 -5.62
C LEU A 165 18.94 -3.34 -5.03
N LYS A 166 19.63 -2.55 -5.87
CA LYS A 166 20.45 -1.40 -5.47
C LYS A 166 19.82 -0.07 -5.83
N GLU A 167 19.36 0.06 -7.06
CA GLU A 167 18.78 1.31 -7.53
C GLU A 167 17.83 1.11 -8.70
N ILE A 168 16.98 2.09 -8.93
CA ILE A 168 16.26 2.29 -10.17
C ILE A 168 16.80 3.60 -10.75
N ASN A 169 17.60 3.49 -11.80
CA ASN A 169 18.30 4.63 -12.35
C ASN A 169 17.37 5.63 -13.08
N PRO A 170 17.82 6.86 -13.44
CA PRO A 170 17.00 7.84 -14.14
C PRO A 170 16.43 7.35 -15.48
N SER A 171 17.11 6.40 -16.14
CA SER A 171 16.64 5.75 -17.38
C SER A 171 15.63 4.62 -17.12
N LYS A 172 15.09 4.51 -15.89
CA LYS A 172 14.10 3.51 -15.47
C LYS A 172 14.59 2.07 -15.61
N LYS A 173 15.88 1.85 -15.50
CA LYS A 173 16.47 0.52 -15.43
C LYS A 173 16.70 0.14 -13.97
N TRP A 174 16.41 -1.12 -13.67
CA TRP A 174 16.58 -1.73 -12.37
C TRP A 174 17.96 -2.35 -12.26
N VAL A 175 18.71 -1.93 -11.27
CA VAL A 175 20.11 -2.32 -11.05
C VAL A 175 20.18 -3.23 -9.84
N PHE A 176 20.79 -4.39 -10.02
CA PHE A 176 20.97 -5.39 -8.98
C PHE A 176 22.46 -5.73 -8.84
N ASP A 177 22.94 -5.85 -7.61
CA ASP A 177 24.17 -6.58 -7.36
C ASP A 177 23.89 -8.08 -7.56
N ILE A 178 24.85 -8.80 -8.15
CA ILE A 178 24.74 -10.22 -8.44
C ILE A 178 25.91 -10.99 -7.84
N LYS A 179 25.62 -12.09 -7.16
CA LYS A 179 26.62 -13.04 -6.65
C LYS A 179 26.23 -14.44 -7.05
N ILE A 180 27.15 -15.14 -7.69
CA ILE A 180 26.99 -16.55 -8.02
C ILE A 180 27.48 -17.38 -6.83
N LYS A 181 26.66 -18.33 -6.36
CA LYS A 181 27.05 -19.32 -5.34
C LYS A 181 27.96 -20.34 -5.99
N GLU A 182 29.13 -20.56 -5.42
CA GLU A 182 30.09 -21.61 -5.81
C GLU A 182 29.52 -23.00 -5.57
#